data_0eefd28fd6b42811e1aadcf3a043b71f
#
_entry.id   0eefd28fd6b42811e1aadcf3a043b71f
#
_cell.length_a   1.000
_cell.length_b   1.000
_cell.length_c   1.000
_cell.angle_alpha   90.00
_cell.angle_beta   90.00
_cell.angle_gamma   90.00
#
_symmetry.space_group_name_H-M   'P 1'
#
loop_
_entity.id
_entity.type
_entity.pdbx_description
1 polymer ?
#
loop_
_entity_poly.entity_id
_entity_poly.type
_entity_poly.pdbx_seq_one_letter_code
_entity_poly.pdbx_strand_id
1 'polypeptide(L)'
;ALGRGGGAPAGPGEPDARRPLTIGLSVAPLLEARWQVDRDLFVKRAGELGAQVIVLSANGDDAVQVGDVEKLLTRGIDVLVIVPHDGKAMARAVRLAHEAGVPVIAYDRLVLDSDLDLYVSFDNVRIGELQARYAVDHLPTPGRGRIVRIFGAPTDNNARLLKEGQDRVLAPYLQRGDIQVVHEDWAEDWKQDNAKRILNAAI
;
A
#
# COMPACT_ATOMS: atom_id res chain seq x y z
N ALA A 1 -51.39 -1.99 39.41
CA ALA A 1 -50.53 -1.15 38.54
C ALA A 1 -49.21 -1.85 38.33
N LEU A 2 -49.02 -2.45 37.14
CA LEU A 2 -47.76 -3.12 36.74
C LEU A 2 -47.04 -2.16 35.82
N GLY A 3 -45.90 -1.62 36.28
CA GLY A 3 -44.97 -0.83 35.49
C GLY A 3 -44.11 -1.73 34.59
N ARG A 4 -44.27 -1.61 33.27
CA ARG A 4 -43.34 -2.19 32.29
C ARG A 4 -42.13 -1.27 32.17
N GLY A 5 -40.95 -1.74 32.63
CA GLY A 5 -39.66 -1.13 32.32
C GLY A 5 -39.31 -1.43 30.88
N GLY A 6 -39.30 -0.43 30.01
CA GLY A 6 -38.72 -0.50 28.66
C GLY A 6 -37.24 -0.39 28.77
N GLY A 7 -36.51 -1.48 28.47
CA GLY A 7 -35.09 -1.45 28.25
C GLY A 7 -34.78 -0.73 26.91
N ALA A 8 -33.99 0.31 26.98
CA ALA A 8 -33.44 0.95 25.79
C ALA A 8 -32.53 -0.04 25.04
N PRO A 9 -32.47 0.01 23.68
CA PRO A 9 -31.52 -0.80 22.94
C PRO A 9 -30.09 -0.39 23.32
N ALA A 10 -29.25 -1.38 23.60
CA ALA A 10 -27.80 -1.18 23.83
C ALA A 10 -27.23 -0.48 22.63
N GLY A 11 -26.62 0.68 22.82
CA GLY A 11 -25.82 1.36 21.82
C GLY A 11 -24.62 0.50 21.41
N PRO A 12 -23.89 0.87 20.33
CA PRO A 12 -22.69 0.16 19.92
C PRO A 12 -21.79 0.01 21.15
N GLY A 13 -21.45 -1.24 21.48
CA GLY A 13 -20.75 -1.57 22.71
C GLY A 13 -19.46 -0.77 22.83
N GLU A 14 -19.29 -0.09 23.98
CA GLU A 14 -17.99 0.45 24.36
C GLU A 14 -16.94 -0.67 24.26
N PRO A 15 -15.73 -0.40 23.69
CA PRO A 15 -14.70 -1.41 23.66
C PRO A 15 -14.46 -1.94 25.08
N ASP A 16 -14.51 -3.26 25.24
CA ASP A 16 -14.24 -3.90 26.54
C ASP A 16 -12.86 -3.43 27.03
N ALA A 17 -12.83 -2.51 27.97
CA ALA A 17 -11.64 -1.86 28.51
C ALA A 17 -10.63 -2.84 29.18
N ARG A 18 -10.91 -4.13 29.13
CA ARG A 18 -10.13 -5.19 29.80
C ARG A 18 -9.22 -6.02 28.88
N ARG A 19 -9.41 -5.97 27.54
CA ARG A 19 -8.55 -6.71 26.64
C ARG A 19 -7.70 -5.77 25.76
N PRO A 20 -6.45 -6.13 25.46
CA PRO A 20 -5.64 -5.38 24.53
C PRO A 20 -6.31 -5.30 23.15
N LEU A 21 -6.18 -4.16 22.49
CA LEU A 21 -6.57 -4.00 21.09
C LEU A 21 -5.80 -5.02 20.23
N THR A 22 -6.49 -5.79 19.42
CA THR A 22 -5.89 -6.79 18.54
C THR A 22 -5.92 -6.30 17.09
N ILE A 23 -4.75 -6.05 16.53
CA ILE A 23 -4.56 -5.58 15.16
C ILE A 23 -4.26 -6.77 14.27
N GLY A 24 -5.02 -6.96 13.19
CA GLY A 24 -4.65 -7.86 12.10
C GLY A 24 -3.78 -7.11 11.09
N LEU A 25 -2.57 -7.58 10.85
CA LEU A 25 -1.67 -7.00 9.85
C LEU A 25 -1.49 -8.00 8.69
N SER A 26 -2.09 -7.69 7.54
CA SER A 26 -1.95 -8.46 6.29
C SER A 26 -0.93 -7.78 5.38
N VAL A 27 0.21 -8.42 5.15
CA VAL A 27 1.32 -7.87 4.34
C VAL A 27 1.63 -8.81 3.19
N ALA A 28 1.46 -8.33 1.95
CA ALA A 28 1.72 -9.16 0.78
C ALA A 28 3.20 -9.51 0.56
N PRO A 29 4.15 -8.56 0.64
CA PRO A 29 5.52 -8.80 0.18
C PRO A 29 6.55 -8.96 1.31
N LEU A 30 6.32 -9.83 2.32
CA LEU A 30 7.29 -10.01 3.43
C LEU A 30 8.66 -10.57 3.02
N LEU A 31 8.81 -11.07 1.81
CA LEU A 31 10.11 -11.54 1.31
C LEU A 31 11.11 -10.40 1.08
N GLU A 32 10.65 -9.17 0.90
CA GLU A 32 11.50 -8.00 0.75
C GLU A 32 11.96 -7.49 2.11
N ALA A 33 13.27 -7.17 2.24
CA ALA A 33 13.89 -6.70 3.48
C ALA A 33 13.19 -5.47 4.07
N ARG A 34 12.73 -4.54 3.23
CA ARG A 34 11.97 -3.36 3.64
C ARG A 34 10.74 -3.75 4.48
N TRP A 35 9.93 -4.66 3.97
CA TRP A 35 8.68 -5.04 4.62
C TRP A 35 8.89 -5.80 5.94
N GLN A 36 10.02 -6.50 6.07
CA GLN A 36 10.41 -7.12 7.33
C GLN A 36 10.70 -6.05 8.39
N VAL A 37 11.43 -4.99 8.03
CA VAL A 37 11.71 -3.86 8.93
C VAL A 37 10.42 -3.13 9.30
N ASP A 38 9.57 -2.81 8.33
CA ASP A 38 8.29 -2.13 8.57
C ASP A 38 7.39 -2.96 9.52
N ARG A 39 7.26 -4.26 9.28
CA ARG A 39 6.54 -5.18 10.16
C ARG A 39 7.08 -5.14 11.59
N ASP A 40 8.40 -5.27 11.76
CA ASP A 40 9.03 -5.33 13.07
C ASP A 40 8.85 -4.03 13.85
N LEU A 41 8.98 -2.89 13.17
CA LEU A 41 8.73 -1.57 13.76
C LEU A 41 7.25 -1.39 14.12
N PHE A 42 6.33 -1.84 13.26
CA PHE A 42 4.90 -1.79 13.52
C PHE A 42 4.52 -2.61 14.74
N VAL A 43 4.96 -3.88 14.79
CA VAL A 43 4.69 -4.80 15.91
C VAL A 43 5.27 -4.26 17.21
N LYS A 44 6.52 -3.78 17.18
CA LYS A 44 7.16 -3.16 18.34
C LYS A 44 6.35 -1.97 18.85
N ARG A 45 5.98 -1.05 17.95
CA ARG A 45 5.26 0.17 18.34
C ARG A 45 3.85 -0.12 18.85
N ALA A 46 3.14 -1.05 18.25
CA ALA A 46 1.84 -1.50 18.73
C ALA A 46 1.94 -2.07 20.15
N GLY A 47 2.94 -2.92 20.42
CA GLY A 47 3.19 -3.48 21.76
C GLY A 47 3.51 -2.41 22.81
N GLU A 48 4.31 -1.41 22.47
CA GLU A 48 4.59 -0.25 23.35
C GLU A 48 3.32 0.52 23.72
N LEU A 49 2.32 0.53 22.83
CA LEU A 49 1.00 1.15 23.03
C LEU A 49 -0.03 0.22 23.66
N GLY A 50 0.34 -1.00 24.03
CA GLY A 50 -0.53 -1.97 24.67
C GLY A 50 -1.43 -2.76 23.72
N ALA A 51 -1.18 -2.70 22.40
CA ALA A 51 -1.90 -3.48 21.41
C ALA A 51 -1.16 -4.77 21.06
N GLN A 52 -1.92 -5.80 20.63
CA GLN A 52 -1.39 -7.04 20.07
C GLN A 52 -1.49 -7.01 18.54
N VAL A 53 -0.55 -7.64 17.84
CA VAL A 53 -0.56 -7.71 16.38
C VAL A 53 -0.50 -9.16 15.93
N ILE A 54 -1.43 -9.56 15.07
CA ILE A 54 -1.40 -10.85 14.37
C ILE A 54 -0.97 -10.56 12.94
N VAL A 55 0.19 -11.05 12.55
CA VAL A 55 0.76 -10.82 11.21
C VAL A 55 0.54 -12.05 10.34
N LEU A 56 -0.01 -11.85 9.14
CA LEU A 56 -0.07 -12.86 8.07
C LEU A 56 0.52 -12.29 6.78
N SER A 57 1.11 -13.17 5.98
CA SER A 57 1.76 -12.77 4.72
C SER A 57 1.43 -13.73 3.59
N ALA A 58 0.97 -13.14 2.50
CA ALA A 58 0.58 -13.87 1.29
C ALA A 58 1.72 -14.02 0.26
N ASN A 59 2.86 -13.35 0.48
CA ASN A 59 4.04 -13.42 -0.39
C ASN A 59 3.76 -13.22 -1.89
N GLY A 60 2.82 -12.33 -2.23
CA GLY A 60 2.49 -11.99 -3.61
C GLY A 60 1.35 -12.81 -4.23
N ASP A 61 0.59 -13.55 -3.45
CA ASP A 61 -0.60 -14.29 -3.91
C ASP A 61 -1.88 -13.60 -3.38
N ASP A 62 -2.69 -13.07 -4.31
CA ASP A 62 -3.91 -12.33 -3.97
C ASP A 62 -4.98 -13.22 -3.31
N ALA A 63 -5.12 -14.47 -3.76
CA ALA A 63 -6.09 -15.39 -3.20
C ALA A 63 -5.70 -15.79 -1.77
N VAL A 64 -4.40 -16.00 -1.54
CA VAL A 64 -3.86 -16.26 -0.20
C VAL A 64 -4.08 -15.03 0.68
N GLN A 65 -3.87 -13.80 0.16
CA GLN A 65 -4.07 -12.59 0.94
C GLN A 65 -5.52 -12.40 1.39
N VAL A 66 -6.49 -12.65 0.52
CA VAL A 66 -7.92 -12.63 0.90
C VAL A 66 -8.20 -13.69 1.98
N GLY A 67 -7.71 -14.92 1.82
CA GLY A 67 -7.86 -15.99 2.82
C GLY A 67 -7.17 -15.67 4.15
N ASP A 68 -6.08 -14.93 4.13
CA ASP A 68 -5.41 -14.46 5.35
C ASP A 68 -6.27 -13.42 6.08
N VAL A 69 -6.95 -12.52 5.37
CA VAL A 69 -7.91 -11.59 5.98
C VAL A 69 -9.06 -12.37 6.62
N GLU A 70 -9.64 -13.38 5.97
CA GLU A 70 -10.68 -14.23 6.55
C GLU A 70 -10.20 -14.91 7.86
N LYS A 71 -8.97 -15.41 7.89
CA LYS A 71 -8.35 -15.98 9.10
C LYS A 71 -8.18 -14.95 10.21
N LEU A 72 -7.74 -13.73 9.88
CA LEU A 72 -7.60 -12.64 10.84
C LEU A 72 -8.96 -12.27 11.46
N LEU A 73 -9.99 -12.13 10.64
CA LEU A 73 -11.36 -11.85 11.09
C LEU A 73 -11.88 -12.97 12.02
N THR A 74 -11.65 -14.23 11.67
CA THR A 74 -12.01 -15.39 12.52
C THR A 74 -11.29 -15.37 13.88
N ARG A 75 -10.10 -14.77 13.97
CA ARG A 75 -9.35 -14.60 15.22
C ARG A 75 -9.83 -13.42 16.07
N GLY A 76 -10.83 -12.69 15.63
CA GLY A 76 -11.45 -11.59 16.38
C GLY A 76 -10.56 -10.36 16.50
N ILE A 77 -9.94 -9.94 15.39
CA ILE A 77 -9.21 -8.67 15.32
C ILE A 77 -10.18 -7.49 15.48
N ASP A 78 -9.70 -6.38 16.03
CA ASP A 78 -10.47 -5.14 16.22
C ASP A 78 -10.28 -4.16 15.05
N VAL A 79 -9.15 -4.27 14.33
CA VAL A 79 -8.84 -3.45 13.16
C VAL A 79 -7.98 -4.26 12.19
N LEU A 80 -8.24 -4.12 10.90
CA LEU A 80 -7.41 -4.68 9.84
C LEU A 80 -6.48 -3.60 9.29
N VAL A 81 -5.18 -3.86 9.30
CA VAL A 81 -4.18 -3.09 8.55
C VAL A 81 -3.72 -3.93 7.38
N ILE A 82 -3.87 -3.42 6.16
CA ILE A 82 -3.56 -4.15 4.94
C ILE A 82 -2.54 -3.42 4.08
N VAL A 83 -1.49 -4.14 3.66
CA VAL A 83 -0.59 -3.75 2.56
C VAL A 83 -0.93 -4.64 1.38
N PRO A 84 -1.72 -4.18 0.39
CA PRO A 84 -2.18 -5.04 -0.69
C PRO A 84 -1.03 -5.43 -1.64
N HIS A 85 -1.09 -6.64 -2.20
CA HIS A 85 -0.29 -7.02 -3.36
C HIS A 85 -0.85 -6.37 -4.62
N ASP A 86 -2.11 -6.65 -4.94
CA ASP A 86 -2.87 -5.98 -5.97
C ASP A 86 -3.97 -5.10 -5.35
N GLY A 87 -3.91 -3.79 -5.64
CA GLY A 87 -4.84 -2.83 -5.06
C GLY A 87 -6.31 -3.08 -5.44
N LYS A 88 -6.59 -3.64 -6.62
CA LYS A 88 -7.96 -3.96 -7.06
C LYS A 88 -8.45 -5.27 -6.48
N ALA A 89 -7.61 -6.30 -6.48
CA ALA A 89 -7.97 -7.61 -5.96
C ALA A 89 -8.39 -7.55 -4.48
N MET A 90 -7.78 -6.67 -3.70
CA MET A 90 -8.05 -6.55 -2.26
C MET A 90 -9.34 -5.82 -1.91
N ALA A 91 -10.09 -5.25 -2.84
CA ALA A 91 -11.41 -4.67 -2.56
C ALA A 91 -12.37 -5.68 -1.90
N ARG A 92 -12.24 -6.98 -2.23
CA ARG A 92 -13.00 -8.05 -1.57
C ARG A 92 -12.63 -8.17 -0.09
N ALA A 93 -11.36 -8.09 0.26
CA ALA A 93 -10.88 -8.19 1.63
C ALA A 93 -11.45 -7.07 2.51
N VAL A 94 -11.53 -5.84 1.97
CA VAL A 94 -12.15 -4.69 2.66
C VAL A 94 -13.63 -4.95 2.93
N ARG A 95 -14.39 -5.44 1.94
CA ARG A 95 -15.82 -5.77 2.14
C ARG A 95 -16.01 -6.84 3.24
N LEU A 96 -15.21 -7.91 3.22
CA LEU A 96 -15.28 -8.97 4.25
C LEU A 96 -15.01 -8.42 5.65
N ALA A 97 -14.05 -7.50 5.79
CA ALA A 97 -13.76 -6.86 7.07
C ALA A 97 -14.95 -6.00 7.54
N HIS A 98 -15.54 -5.19 6.67
CA HIS A 98 -16.72 -4.35 7.00
C HIS A 98 -17.96 -5.20 7.31
N GLU A 99 -18.19 -6.30 6.59
CA GLU A 99 -19.27 -7.26 6.91
C GLU A 99 -19.11 -7.86 8.33
N ALA A 100 -17.87 -8.00 8.79
CA ALA A 100 -17.54 -8.42 10.15
C ALA A 100 -17.51 -7.27 11.17
N GLY A 101 -17.79 -6.03 10.76
CA GLY A 101 -17.75 -4.83 11.62
C GLY A 101 -16.32 -4.40 11.99
N VAL A 102 -15.30 -4.80 11.21
CA VAL A 102 -13.90 -4.49 11.44
C VAL A 102 -13.45 -3.37 10.51
N PRO A 103 -13.01 -2.22 11.04
CA PRO A 103 -12.49 -1.11 10.24
C PRO A 103 -11.16 -1.49 9.56
N VAL A 104 -10.90 -0.85 8.40
CA VAL A 104 -9.76 -1.17 7.53
C VAL A 104 -8.87 0.04 7.31
N ILE A 105 -7.58 -0.13 7.58
CA ILE A 105 -6.52 0.83 7.28
C ILE A 105 -5.67 0.27 6.14
N ALA A 106 -5.66 0.94 4.99
CA ALA A 106 -4.67 0.66 3.96
C ALA A 106 -3.35 1.38 4.31
N TYR A 107 -2.27 0.62 4.39
CA TYR A 107 -0.95 1.11 4.76
C TYR A 107 0.01 1.04 3.57
N ASP A 108 0.68 2.15 3.27
CA ASP A 108 1.57 2.38 2.14
C ASP A 108 0.86 2.24 0.77
N ARG A 109 0.31 1.08 0.44
CA ARG A 109 -0.37 0.80 -0.83
C ARG A 109 -1.89 0.95 -0.70
N LEU A 110 -2.51 1.57 -1.70
CA LEU A 110 -3.95 1.82 -1.73
C LEU A 110 -4.72 0.58 -2.19
N VAL A 111 -5.79 0.25 -1.48
CA VAL A 111 -6.83 -0.65 -2.00
C VAL A 111 -7.81 0.18 -2.82
N LEU A 112 -7.88 -0.09 -4.11
CA LEU A 112 -8.75 0.60 -5.06
C LEU A 112 -10.20 0.06 -4.98
N ASP A 113 -11.14 0.85 -5.46
CA ASP A 113 -12.54 0.46 -5.59
C ASP A 113 -13.14 -0.07 -4.26
N SER A 114 -12.74 0.52 -3.14
CA SER A 114 -13.16 0.13 -1.80
C SER A 114 -13.40 1.35 -0.90
N ASP A 115 -14.25 1.16 0.11
CA ASP A 115 -14.53 2.16 1.14
C ASP A 115 -13.60 1.92 2.34
N LEU A 116 -12.44 2.59 2.33
CA LEU A 116 -11.45 2.49 3.40
C LEU A 116 -11.78 3.46 4.53
N ASP A 117 -11.61 3.02 5.78
CA ASP A 117 -11.74 3.90 6.95
C ASP A 117 -10.55 4.86 7.07
N LEU A 118 -9.36 4.40 6.67
CA LEU A 118 -8.15 5.22 6.64
C LEU A 118 -7.17 4.73 5.58
N TYR A 119 -6.49 5.67 4.92
CA TYR A 119 -5.34 5.41 4.08
C TYR A 119 -4.13 6.19 4.57
N VAL A 120 -3.02 5.52 4.78
CA VAL A 120 -1.76 6.11 5.25
C VAL A 120 -0.66 5.82 4.24
N SER A 121 -0.16 6.86 3.58
CA SER A 121 0.88 6.75 2.56
C SER A 121 1.64 8.07 2.42
N PHE A 122 2.50 8.16 1.42
CA PHE A 122 3.24 9.36 1.04
C PHE A 122 2.53 10.11 -0.09
N ASP A 123 2.91 11.38 -0.30
CA ASP A 123 2.57 12.10 -1.53
C ASP A 123 3.45 11.57 -2.68
N ASN A 124 3.00 10.47 -3.28
CA ASN A 124 3.75 9.77 -4.31
C ASN A 124 3.88 10.59 -5.61
N VAL A 125 2.92 11.47 -5.92
CA VAL A 125 3.03 12.40 -7.05
C VAL A 125 4.18 13.37 -6.80
N ARG A 126 4.24 13.94 -5.59
CA ARG A 126 5.33 14.85 -5.22
C ARG A 126 6.69 14.16 -5.21
N ILE A 127 6.76 12.92 -4.75
CA ILE A 127 8.00 12.12 -4.82
C ILE A 127 8.41 11.93 -6.28
N GLY A 128 7.49 11.57 -7.16
CA GLY A 128 7.75 11.44 -8.60
C GLY A 128 8.29 12.72 -9.23
N GLU A 129 7.71 13.87 -8.87
CA GLU A 129 8.22 15.18 -9.30
C GLU A 129 9.67 15.42 -8.84
N LEU A 130 9.98 15.12 -7.57
CA LEU A 130 11.32 15.29 -7.01
C LEU A 130 12.34 14.39 -7.71
N GLN A 131 11.98 13.13 -7.97
CA GLN A 131 12.82 12.18 -8.71
C GLN A 131 13.16 12.72 -10.12
N ALA A 132 12.14 13.18 -10.86
CA ALA A 132 12.35 13.67 -12.21
C ALA A 132 13.16 14.97 -12.23
N ARG A 133 12.90 15.92 -11.32
CA ARG A 133 13.70 17.15 -11.20
C ARG A 133 15.17 16.82 -10.96
N TYR A 134 15.44 15.95 -9.97
CA TYR A 134 16.81 15.53 -9.67
C TYR A 134 17.48 14.90 -10.90
N ALA A 135 16.79 14.00 -11.59
CA ALA A 135 17.33 13.36 -12.80
C ALA A 135 17.63 14.40 -13.90
N VAL A 136 16.72 15.32 -14.17
CA VAL A 136 16.90 16.37 -15.19
C VAL A 136 18.08 17.29 -14.87
N ASP A 137 18.23 17.69 -13.62
CA ASP A 137 19.30 18.59 -13.15
C ASP A 137 20.69 17.92 -13.18
N HIS A 138 20.74 16.58 -13.09
CA HIS A 138 21.97 15.80 -13.01
C HIS A 138 22.32 15.05 -14.30
N LEU A 139 21.60 15.29 -15.40
CA LEU A 139 22.05 14.81 -16.72
C LEU A 139 23.42 15.39 -17.06
N PRO A 140 24.26 14.70 -17.86
CA PRO A 140 25.56 15.21 -18.30
C PRO A 140 25.50 16.63 -18.89
N THR A 141 24.38 16.94 -19.57
CA THR A 141 23.98 18.31 -19.93
C THR A 141 22.63 18.55 -19.26
N PRO A 142 22.53 19.41 -18.21
CA PRO A 142 21.30 19.63 -17.48
C PRO A 142 20.14 19.98 -18.43
N GLY A 143 19.04 19.28 -18.25
CA GLY A 143 17.83 19.43 -19.07
C GLY A 143 17.88 18.79 -20.45
N ARG A 144 18.99 18.15 -20.85
CA ARG A 144 19.15 17.53 -22.19
C ARG A 144 19.77 16.15 -22.11
N GLY A 145 19.18 15.19 -22.82
CA GLY A 145 19.73 13.85 -22.89
C GLY A 145 18.74 12.75 -23.23
N ARG A 146 19.23 11.53 -23.10
CA ARG A 146 18.44 10.31 -23.30
C ARG A 146 18.27 9.61 -21.95
N ILE A 147 17.06 9.16 -21.65
CA ILE A 147 16.74 8.51 -20.38
C ILE A 147 16.02 7.20 -20.62
N VAL A 148 16.21 6.26 -19.70
CA VAL A 148 15.41 5.05 -19.53
C VAL A 148 14.54 5.25 -18.28
N ARG A 149 13.28 4.87 -18.34
CA ARG A 149 12.39 4.93 -17.19
C ARG A 149 11.97 3.53 -16.79
N ILE A 150 12.19 3.18 -15.55
CA ILE A 150 11.80 1.89 -14.98
C ILE A 150 10.82 2.18 -13.86
N PHE A 151 9.56 1.78 -14.05
CA PHE A 151 8.51 1.96 -13.06
C PHE A 151 8.43 0.77 -12.11
N GLY A 152 7.69 0.94 -11.01
CA GLY A 152 7.38 -0.14 -10.08
C GLY A 152 6.33 -1.12 -10.62
N ALA A 153 5.74 -1.90 -9.73
CA ALA A 153 4.71 -2.88 -10.12
C ALA A 153 3.44 -2.18 -10.66
N PRO A 154 2.87 -2.64 -11.77
CA PRO A 154 1.65 -2.05 -12.34
C PRO A 154 0.40 -2.29 -11.46
N THR A 155 0.45 -3.25 -10.55
CA THR A 155 -0.60 -3.54 -9.55
C THR A 155 -0.59 -2.61 -8.36
N ASP A 156 0.48 -1.82 -8.18
CA ASP A 156 0.66 -0.86 -7.11
C ASP A 156 0.32 0.56 -7.59
N ASN A 157 -0.70 1.17 -6.97
CA ASN A 157 -1.10 2.53 -7.29
C ASN A 157 0.01 3.56 -7.05
N ASN A 158 0.91 3.32 -6.08
CA ASN A 158 2.04 4.21 -5.83
C ASN A 158 2.95 4.34 -7.07
N ALA A 159 3.21 3.25 -7.77
CA ALA A 159 4.02 3.28 -9.00
C ALA A 159 3.38 4.18 -10.09
N ARG A 160 2.05 4.18 -10.20
CA ARG A 160 1.31 5.05 -11.12
C ARG A 160 1.40 6.52 -10.73
N LEU A 161 1.26 6.82 -9.43
CA LEU A 161 1.38 8.18 -8.90
C LEU A 161 2.80 8.73 -9.04
N LEU A 162 3.83 7.90 -8.80
CA LEU A 162 5.23 8.26 -9.05
C LEU A 162 5.45 8.60 -10.52
N LYS A 163 4.93 7.76 -11.43
CA LYS A 163 4.99 8.04 -12.87
C LYS A 163 4.30 9.34 -13.24
N GLU A 164 3.11 9.59 -12.69
CA GLU A 164 2.38 10.85 -12.92
C GLU A 164 3.22 12.07 -12.53
N GLY A 165 3.83 12.04 -11.34
CA GLY A 165 4.71 13.13 -10.89
C GLY A 165 5.92 13.32 -11.81
N GLN A 166 6.54 12.24 -12.25
CA GLN A 166 7.64 12.28 -13.23
C GLN A 166 7.17 12.87 -14.57
N ASP A 167 6.01 12.46 -15.08
CA ASP A 167 5.46 12.93 -16.34
C ASP A 167 5.21 14.45 -16.32
N ARG A 168 4.69 14.99 -15.22
CA ARG A 168 4.48 16.43 -15.05
C ARG A 168 5.77 17.22 -15.22
N VAL A 169 6.87 16.76 -14.68
CA VAL A 169 8.18 17.43 -14.77
C VAL A 169 8.82 17.25 -16.14
N LEU A 170 8.74 16.04 -16.70
CA LEU A 170 9.39 15.71 -17.96
C LEU A 170 8.67 16.28 -19.19
N ALA A 171 7.35 16.48 -19.11
CA ALA A 171 6.52 16.92 -20.25
C ALA A 171 7.11 18.09 -21.06
N PRO A 172 7.53 19.22 -20.48
CA PRO A 172 8.08 20.33 -21.27
C PRO A 172 9.40 20.00 -21.97
N TYR A 173 10.24 19.12 -21.39
CA TYR A 173 11.50 18.71 -21.99
C TYR A 173 11.28 17.74 -23.16
N LEU A 174 10.30 16.82 -23.01
CA LEU A 174 9.91 15.88 -24.07
C LEU A 174 9.29 16.63 -25.26
N GLN A 175 8.40 17.62 -25.00
CA GLN A 175 7.76 18.43 -26.04
C GLN A 175 8.76 19.24 -26.89
N ARG A 176 9.83 19.73 -26.27
CA ARG A 176 10.90 20.48 -26.99
C ARG A 176 11.93 19.56 -27.63
N GLY A 177 11.89 18.25 -27.36
CA GLY A 177 12.91 17.31 -27.80
C GLY A 177 14.25 17.46 -27.07
N ASP A 178 14.28 18.17 -25.96
CA ASP A 178 15.48 18.31 -25.12
C ASP A 178 15.83 16.97 -24.41
N ILE A 179 14.83 16.22 -24.00
CA ILE A 179 14.98 14.88 -23.43
C ILE A 179 14.25 13.87 -24.31
N GLN A 180 14.88 12.72 -24.52
CA GLN A 180 14.28 11.57 -25.20
C GLN A 180 14.17 10.40 -24.24
N VAL A 181 12.97 9.84 -24.05
CA VAL A 181 12.77 8.55 -23.41
C VAL A 181 13.05 7.48 -24.46
N VAL A 182 14.13 6.72 -24.28
CA VAL A 182 14.54 5.68 -25.24
C VAL A 182 13.90 4.34 -24.95
N HIS A 183 13.52 4.11 -23.69
CA HIS A 183 12.79 2.94 -23.24
C HIS A 183 12.07 3.23 -21.93
N GLU A 184 10.88 2.67 -21.75
CA GLU A 184 10.19 2.67 -20.46
C GLU A 184 9.39 1.38 -20.28
N ASP A 185 9.40 0.83 -19.07
CA ASP A 185 8.66 -0.38 -18.73
C ASP A 185 8.42 -0.49 -17.22
N TRP A 186 7.54 -1.42 -16.84
CA TRP A 186 7.13 -1.71 -15.47
C TRP A 186 7.88 -2.91 -14.92
N ALA A 187 8.48 -2.77 -13.74
CA ALA A 187 9.12 -3.87 -13.01
C ALA A 187 8.06 -4.58 -12.15
N GLU A 188 7.51 -5.68 -12.68
CA GLU A 188 6.55 -6.52 -11.96
C GLU A 188 7.07 -6.88 -10.57
N ASP A 189 6.19 -6.82 -9.58
CA ASP A 189 6.44 -7.10 -8.15
C ASP A 189 7.58 -6.27 -7.55
N TRP A 190 7.96 -5.15 -8.17
CA TRP A 190 9.14 -4.36 -7.76
C TRP A 190 10.45 -5.15 -7.75
N LYS A 191 10.51 -6.29 -8.43
CA LYS A 191 11.68 -7.17 -8.44
C LYS A 191 12.87 -6.54 -9.16
N GLN A 192 14.03 -6.55 -8.50
CA GLN A 192 15.27 -6.01 -9.05
C GLN A 192 15.68 -6.69 -10.36
N ASP A 193 15.43 -7.99 -10.50
CA ASP A 193 15.78 -8.73 -11.72
C ASP A 193 14.93 -8.29 -12.91
N ASN A 194 13.65 -7.92 -12.69
CA ASN A 194 12.84 -7.32 -13.73
C ASN A 194 13.39 -5.95 -14.14
N ALA A 195 13.79 -5.11 -13.19
CA ALA A 195 14.41 -3.83 -13.49
C ALA A 195 15.74 -3.97 -14.26
N LYS A 196 16.59 -4.93 -13.89
CA LYS A 196 17.82 -5.25 -14.63
C LYS A 196 17.53 -5.69 -16.06
N ARG A 197 16.54 -6.57 -16.25
CA ARG A 197 16.13 -7.03 -17.60
C ARG A 197 15.68 -5.86 -18.47
N ILE A 198 14.86 -4.95 -17.90
CA ILE A 198 14.39 -3.75 -18.61
C ILE A 198 15.56 -2.85 -19.00
N LEU A 199 16.49 -2.60 -18.07
CA LEU A 199 17.67 -1.78 -18.37
C LEU A 199 18.54 -2.42 -19.48
N ASN A 200 18.80 -3.72 -19.39
CA ASN A 200 19.60 -4.44 -20.39
C ASN A 200 18.95 -4.44 -21.79
N ALA A 201 17.63 -4.36 -21.87
CA ALA A 201 16.92 -4.25 -23.14
C ALA A 201 16.99 -2.84 -23.75
N ALA A 202 17.38 -1.84 -22.96
CA ALA A 202 17.43 -0.44 -23.36
C ALA A 202 18.81 0.05 -23.83
N ILE A 203 19.88 -0.74 -23.57
CA ILE A 203 21.29 -0.44 -23.89
C ILE A 203 21.85 -1.44 -24.90
#